data_6d0b27372a5095df89e043875bf9b308
#
_entry.id   6d0b27372a5095df89e043875bf9b308
#
_cell.length_a   1.000
_cell.length_b   1.000
_cell.length_c   1.000
_cell.angle_alpha   90.00
_cell.angle_beta   90.00
_cell.angle_gamma   90.00
#
_symmetry.space_group_name_H-M   'P 1'
#
loop_
_entity.id
_entity.type
_entity.pdbx_description
1 polymer ?
#
loop_
_entity_poly.entity_id
_entity_poly.type
_entity_poly.pdbx_seq_one_letter_code
_entity_poly.pdbx_strand_id
1 'polypeptide(L)'
;GEALAKKLNLAFYDKNIIEQVAQETKLSEKYIAERGEYALSHNRFSYGFIGRTMQGNSVDDLIYQAQKNIICDLAEKGNCVIVGRCADYILRNRSDVLNVFIHGNKAEKAQRIMNLYGKTEQEALVLMKDTDKKRAVNYAYCTDQKWGVSKNYALCMNSSILGYETCIEI
;
A
#
# COMPACT_ATOMS: atom_id res chain seq x y z
N GLY A 1 -7.55 3.46 -8.72
CA GLY A 1 -6.78 2.34 -9.25
C GLY A 1 -7.64 1.41 -10.09
N GLU A 2 -8.58 0.70 -9.48
CA GLU A 2 -9.41 -0.29 -10.18
C GLU A 2 -10.20 0.33 -11.36
N ALA A 3 -10.87 1.46 -11.16
CA ALA A 3 -11.61 2.13 -12.22
C ALA A 3 -10.68 2.60 -13.37
N LEU A 4 -9.48 3.08 -13.06
CA LEU A 4 -8.46 3.42 -14.06
C LEU A 4 -8.01 2.18 -14.85
N ALA A 5 -7.70 1.09 -14.16
CA ALA A 5 -7.29 -0.16 -14.79
C ALA A 5 -8.38 -0.69 -15.73
N LYS A 6 -9.63 -0.65 -15.30
CA LYS A 6 -10.79 -1.01 -16.14
C LYS A 6 -10.93 -0.11 -17.37
N LYS A 7 -10.80 1.22 -17.20
CA LYS A 7 -10.88 2.19 -18.33
C LYS A 7 -9.80 1.95 -19.38
N LEU A 8 -8.59 1.61 -18.93
CA LEU A 8 -7.44 1.37 -19.80
C LEU A 8 -7.28 -0.09 -20.24
N ASN A 9 -8.16 -0.98 -19.81
CA ASN A 9 -8.08 -2.44 -20.03
C ASN A 9 -6.72 -3.02 -19.58
N LEU A 10 -6.27 -2.62 -18.37
CA LEU A 10 -5.02 -3.05 -17.77
C LEU A 10 -5.26 -4.04 -16.62
N ALA A 11 -4.26 -4.86 -16.32
CA ALA A 11 -4.25 -5.67 -15.12
C ALA A 11 -4.26 -4.77 -13.86
N PHE A 12 -4.97 -5.22 -12.80
CA PHE A 12 -5.10 -4.50 -11.53
C PHE A 12 -4.61 -5.37 -10.37
N TYR A 13 -3.67 -4.83 -9.60
CA TYR A 13 -3.07 -5.51 -8.45
C TYR A 13 -3.17 -4.67 -7.17
N ASP A 14 -3.78 -5.25 -6.14
CA ASP A 14 -3.94 -4.69 -4.80
C ASP A 14 -3.84 -5.82 -3.76
N LYS A 15 -4.96 -6.36 -3.31
CA LYS A 15 -4.99 -7.40 -2.26
C LYS A 15 -4.43 -8.74 -2.73
N ASN A 16 -4.56 -9.07 -3.98
CA ASN A 16 -4.03 -10.29 -4.59
C ASN A 16 -2.49 -10.42 -4.50
N ILE A 17 -1.77 -9.33 -4.27
CA ILE A 17 -0.34 -9.39 -3.95
C ILE A 17 -0.13 -10.08 -2.59
N ILE A 18 -1.02 -9.86 -1.61
CA ILE A 18 -0.93 -10.53 -0.30
C ILE A 18 -1.05 -12.05 -0.46
N GLU A 19 -1.99 -12.52 -1.28
CA GLU A 19 -2.19 -13.94 -1.56
C GLU A 19 -0.93 -14.57 -2.16
N GLN A 20 -0.29 -13.90 -3.12
CA GLN A 20 0.96 -14.36 -3.73
C GLN A 20 2.12 -14.38 -2.72
N VAL A 21 2.25 -13.34 -1.89
CA VAL A 21 3.25 -13.30 -0.81
C VAL A 21 3.01 -14.43 0.20
N ALA A 22 1.75 -14.74 0.52
CA ALA A 22 1.39 -15.84 1.42
C ALA A 22 1.82 -17.20 0.86
N GLN A 23 1.59 -17.43 -0.43
CA GLN A 23 2.00 -18.64 -1.12
C GLN A 23 3.52 -18.80 -1.14
N GLU A 24 4.27 -17.73 -1.45
CA GLU A 24 5.72 -17.75 -1.54
C GLU A 24 6.38 -17.94 -0.15
N THR A 25 5.90 -17.24 0.87
CA THR A 25 6.48 -17.27 2.22
C THR A 25 5.93 -18.40 3.10
N LYS A 26 4.85 -19.06 2.69
CA LYS A 26 4.08 -20.02 3.49
C LYS A 26 3.51 -19.43 4.80
N LEU A 27 3.37 -18.13 4.87
CA LEU A 27 2.73 -17.41 5.96
C LEU A 27 1.23 -17.22 5.67
N SER A 28 0.40 -17.07 6.71
CA SER A 28 -1.01 -16.79 6.49
C SER A 28 -1.23 -15.39 5.93
N GLU A 29 -2.19 -15.22 5.02
CA GLU A 29 -2.57 -13.91 4.45
C GLU A 29 -2.91 -12.89 5.54
N LYS A 30 -3.63 -13.34 6.59
CA LYS A 30 -3.97 -12.49 7.74
C LYS A 30 -2.72 -11.93 8.42
N TYR A 31 -1.72 -12.77 8.64
CA TYR A 31 -0.45 -12.38 9.26
C TYR A 31 0.31 -11.37 8.41
N ILE A 32 0.34 -11.58 7.08
CA ILE A 32 0.99 -10.67 6.13
C ILE A 32 0.23 -9.35 6.04
N ALA A 33 -1.09 -9.38 5.98
CA ALA A 33 -1.93 -8.20 5.96
C ALA A 33 -1.75 -7.35 7.23
N GLU A 34 -1.68 -7.99 8.40
CA GLU A 34 -1.46 -7.32 9.68
C GLU A 34 -0.07 -6.67 9.77
N ARG A 35 0.95 -7.25 9.17
CA ARG A 35 2.32 -6.72 9.19
C ARG A 35 2.65 -5.78 8.04
N GLY A 36 1.99 -5.89 6.91
CA GLY A 36 2.14 -5.00 5.76
C GLY A 36 1.52 -3.62 6.02
N GLU A 37 0.35 -3.36 5.45
CA GLU A 37 -0.37 -2.08 5.69
C GLU A 37 -0.89 -1.93 7.13
N TYR A 38 -0.89 -3.02 7.90
CA TYR A 38 -1.43 -3.14 9.24
C TYR A 38 -0.36 -3.36 10.30
N ALA A 39 0.92 -3.09 10.03
CA ALA A 39 1.97 -3.19 11.03
C ALA A 39 1.56 -2.44 12.29
N LEU A 40 1.29 -3.21 13.34
CA LEU A 40 0.85 -2.69 14.62
C LEU A 40 1.91 -1.75 15.20
N SER A 41 1.45 -0.64 15.77
CA SER A 41 2.28 0.26 16.56
C SER A 41 2.66 -0.41 17.89
N HIS A 42 3.40 -1.48 17.85
CA HIS A 42 4.03 -2.04 19.04
C HIS A 42 5.52 -1.76 19.00
N ASN A 43 5.97 -1.11 20.08
CA ASN A 43 7.31 -0.75 20.45
C ASN A 43 8.42 -1.39 19.60
N ARG A 44 9.16 -0.58 18.87
CA ARG A 44 10.40 -0.90 18.16
C ARG A 44 11.41 -1.72 19.01
N PHE A 45 11.27 -1.72 20.32
CA PHE A 45 12.15 -2.43 21.27
C PHE A 45 11.83 -3.91 21.47
N SER A 46 10.62 -4.36 21.15
CA SER A 46 10.20 -5.74 21.45
C SER A 46 10.39 -6.71 20.27
N TYR A 47 10.63 -6.23 19.06
CA TYR A 47 10.71 -7.07 17.85
C TYR A 47 12.09 -7.64 17.56
N GLY A 48 13.13 -7.18 18.21
CA GLY A 48 14.50 -7.67 18.00
C GLY A 48 14.73 -9.13 18.43
N PHE A 49 13.78 -9.75 19.11
CA PHE A 49 13.97 -11.07 19.71
C PHE A 49 13.01 -12.18 19.28
N ILE A 50 11.88 -11.83 18.64
CA ILE A 50 10.86 -12.83 18.28
C ILE A 50 10.65 -12.80 16.76
N GLY A 51 11.33 -13.65 16.03
CA GLY A 51 11.06 -13.89 14.61
C GLY A 51 12.25 -13.73 13.68
N ARG A 52 13.43 -14.15 14.11
CA ARG A 52 14.53 -14.39 13.16
C ARG A 52 14.31 -15.73 12.49
N THR A 53 14.37 -15.75 11.16
CA THR A 53 14.50 -17.00 10.40
C THR A 53 15.83 -17.65 10.76
N MET A 54 16.00 -18.95 10.48
CA MET A 54 17.27 -19.64 10.68
C MET A 54 18.47 -18.99 9.95
N GLN A 55 18.20 -18.07 9.02
CA GLN A 55 19.20 -17.32 8.25
C GLN A 55 19.47 -15.90 8.81
N GLY A 56 18.91 -15.55 9.98
CA GLY A 56 19.16 -14.27 10.63
C GLY A 56 18.30 -13.08 10.15
N ASN A 57 17.50 -13.24 9.10
CA ASN A 57 16.58 -12.20 8.60
C ASN A 57 15.31 -12.15 9.45
N SER A 58 14.75 -10.95 9.63
CA SER A 58 13.45 -10.81 10.28
C SER A 58 12.34 -11.36 9.37
N VAL A 59 11.21 -11.77 9.98
CA VAL A 59 10.04 -12.18 9.17
C VAL A 59 9.51 -11.01 8.32
N ASP A 60 9.68 -9.78 8.79
CA ASP A 60 9.29 -8.59 8.05
C ASP A 60 10.16 -8.39 6.80
N ASP A 61 11.47 -8.69 6.89
CA ASP A 61 12.39 -8.69 5.74
C ASP A 61 12.00 -9.77 4.72
N LEU A 62 11.62 -10.97 5.18
CA LEU A 62 11.15 -12.02 4.30
C LEU A 62 9.88 -11.61 3.52
N ILE A 63 8.90 -11.05 4.23
CA ILE A 63 7.67 -10.54 3.62
C ILE A 63 7.98 -9.44 2.61
N TYR A 64 8.87 -8.50 2.96
CA TYR A 64 9.23 -7.41 2.06
C TYR A 64 9.97 -7.91 0.81
N GLN A 65 10.89 -8.87 0.93
CA GLN A 65 11.60 -9.43 -0.22
C GLN A 65 10.65 -10.19 -1.16
N ALA A 66 9.76 -11.02 -0.63
CA ALA A 66 8.75 -11.70 -1.43
C ALA A 66 7.84 -10.69 -2.16
N GLN A 67 7.37 -9.67 -1.44
CA GLN A 67 6.56 -8.60 -2.01
C GLN A 67 7.30 -7.85 -3.13
N LYS A 68 8.58 -7.55 -2.94
CA LYS A 68 9.42 -6.89 -3.94
C LYS A 68 9.56 -7.74 -5.20
N ASN A 69 9.85 -9.03 -5.06
CA ASN A 69 9.98 -9.94 -6.20
C ASN A 69 8.68 -10.01 -6.99
N ILE A 70 7.56 -10.24 -6.31
CA ILE A 70 6.23 -10.30 -6.95
C ILE A 70 5.91 -9.00 -7.69
N ILE A 71 6.14 -7.83 -7.10
CA ILE A 71 5.87 -6.55 -7.73
C ILE A 71 6.74 -6.33 -8.98
N CYS A 72 8.02 -6.70 -8.92
CA CYS A 72 8.90 -6.65 -10.08
C CYS A 72 8.40 -7.59 -11.20
N ASP A 73 8.07 -8.83 -10.87
CA ASP A 73 7.55 -9.82 -11.83
C ASP A 73 6.23 -9.37 -12.48
N LEU A 74 5.34 -8.75 -11.69
CA LEU A 74 4.09 -8.21 -12.21
C LEU A 74 4.32 -7.03 -13.18
N ALA A 75 5.27 -6.15 -12.86
CA ALA A 75 5.65 -5.04 -13.72
C ALA A 75 6.36 -5.48 -15.01
N GLU A 76 7.03 -6.64 -15.02
CA GLU A 76 7.66 -7.21 -16.19
C GLU A 76 6.67 -7.92 -17.12
N LYS A 77 5.57 -8.46 -16.58
CA LYS A 77 4.55 -9.17 -17.37
C LYS A 77 3.76 -8.27 -18.32
N GLY A 78 3.78 -6.96 -18.11
CA GLY A 78 3.11 -6.00 -18.97
C GLY A 78 2.49 -4.82 -18.24
N ASN A 79 1.77 -4.00 -18.98
CA ASN A 79 1.13 -2.79 -18.43
C ASN A 79 0.10 -3.14 -17.37
N CYS A 80 0.23 -2.54 -16.19
CA CYS A 80 -0.64 -2.82 -15.06
C CYS A 80 -0.79 -1.61 -14.13
N VAL A 81 -1.79 -1.66 -13.27
CA VAL A 81 -2.00 -0.71 -12.17
C VAL A 81 -1.77 -1.44 -10.85
N ILE A 82 -0.78 -1.01 -10.10
CA ILE A 82 -0.45 -1.57 -8.78
C ILE A 82 -0.79 -0.55 -7.70
N VAL A 83 -1.50 -0.97 -6.64
CA VAL A 83 -1.92 -0.07 -5.56
C VAL A 83 -1.20 -0.40 -4.25
N GLY A 84 -0.47 0.59 -3.73
CA GLY A 84 0.19 0.51 -2.44
C GLY A 84 1.42 -0.41 -2.42
N ARG A 85 1.67 -1.07 -1.27
CA ARG A 85 2.75 -2.06 -1.08
C ARG A 85 4.16 -1.53 -1.36
N CYS A 86 4.38 -0.22 -1.20
CA CYS A 86 5.64 0.44 -1.55
C CYS A 86 6.08 0.21 -3.00
N ALA A 87 5.12 -0.06 -3.92
CA ALA A 87 5.42 -0.33 -5.33
C ALA A 87 6.11 0.87 -6.00
N ASP A 88 5.73 2.09 -5.62
CA ASP A 88 6.37 3.34 -6.02
C ASP A 88 7.88 3.33 -5.73
N TYR A 89 8.29 2.87 -4.55
CA TYR A 89 9.70 2.78 -4.16
C TYR A 89 10.39 1.56 -4.78
N ILE A 90 9.73 0.42 -4.84
CA ILE A 90 10.27 -0.82 -5.44
C ILE A 90 10.60 -0.57 -6.91
N LEU A 91 9.73 0.09 -7.65
CA LEU A 91 9.86 0.33 -9.08
C LEU A 91 10.50 1.69 -9.44
N ARG A 92 11.03 2.43 -8.47
CA ARG A 92 11.54 3.82 -8.63
C ARG A 92 12.62 4.02 -9.68
N ASN A 93 13.36 2.96 -10.01
CA ASN A 93 14.45 3.03 -11.00
C ASN A 93 13.99 2.69 -12.43
N ARG A 94 12.69 2.41 -12.63
CA ARG A 94 12.12 2.14 -13.95
C ARG A 94 11.61 3.43 -14.58
N SER A 95 11.94 3.66 -15.85
CA SER A 95 11.50 4.83 -16.61
C SER A 95 10.08 4.71 -17.17
N ASP A 96 9.52 3.50 -17.17
CA ASP A 96 8.19 3.17 -17.69
C ASP A 96 7.10 3.12 -16.60
N VAL A 97 7.39 3.68 -15.41
CA VAL A 97 6.47 3.71 -14.25
C VAL A 97 6.04 5.14 -13.93
N LEU A 98 4.74 5.37 -13.85
CA LEU A 98 4.16 6.61 -13.34
C LEU A 98 3.72 6.42 -11.89
N ASN A 99 4.45 7.05 -10.96
CA ASN A 99 4.10 7.06 -9.55
C ASN A 99 3.09 8.16 -9.24
N VAL A 100 1.91 7.76 -8.77
CA VAL A 100 0.80 8.67 -8.46
C VAL A 100 0.40 8.58 -7.00
N PHE A 101 0.29 9.72 -6.32
CA PHE A 101 -0.25 9.82 -4.98
C PHE A 101 -1.61 10.51 -4.99
N ILE A 102 -2.64 9.83 -4.49
CA ILE A 102 -3.98 10.37 -4.38
C ILE A 102 -4.32 10.64 -2.92
N HIS A 103 -4.70 11.87 -2.62
CA HIS A 103 -5.17 12.26 -1.31
C HIS A 103 -6.55 12.92 -1.39
N GLY A 104 -7.16 13.17 -0.25
CA GLY A 104 -8.46 13.82 -0.18
C GLY A 104 -8.70 14.43 1.20
N ASN A 105 -9.75 15.26 1.29
CA ASN A 105 -10.16 15.93 2.52
C ASN A 105 -10.66 14.93 3.55
N LYS A 106 -10.39 15.23 4.82
CA LYS A 106 -10.74 14.35 5.95
C LYS A 106 -12.23 14.02 6.00
N ALA A 107 -13.09 15.02 5.83
CA ALA A 107 -14.54 14.84 5.89
C ALA A 107 -15.06 13.91 4.79
N GLU A 108 -14.64 14.11 3.54
CA GLU A 108 -15.05 13.27 2.42
C GLU A 108 -14.51 11.84 2.52
N LYS A 109 -13.27 11.68 2.97
CA LYS A 109 -12.71 10.35 3.26
C LYS A 109 -13.54 9.63 4.32
N ALA A 110 -13.93 10.32 5.41
CA ALA A 110 -14.78 9.75 6.45
C ALA A 110 -16.16 9.37 5.91
N GLN A 111 -16.80 10.26 5.15
CA GLN A 111 -18.10 9.98 4.52
C GLN A 111 -18.05 8.76 3.60
N ARG A 112 -17.00 8.63 2.80
CA ARG A 112 -16.78 7.45 1.95
C ARG A 112 -16.65 6.16 2.77
N ILE A 113 -15.92 6.19 3.88
CA ILE A 113 -15.77 5.03 4.77
C ILE A 113 -17.13 4.66 5.40
N MET A 114 -17.90 5.63 5.84
CA MET A 114 -19.25 5.42 6.36
C MET A 114 -20.14 4.71 5.33
N ASN A 115 -20.15 5.21 4.09
CA ASN A 115 -20.96 4.65 3.02
C ASN A 115 -20.52 3.23 2.61
N LEU A 116 -19.22 2.96 2.54
CA LEU A 116 -18.69 1.66 2.10
C LEU A 116 -18.79 0.56 3.15
N TYR A 117 -18.67 0.92 4.44
CA TYR A 117 -18.55 -0.06 5.51
C TYR A 117 -19.66 0.03 6.56
N GLY A 118 -20.67 0.87 6.35
CA GLY A 118 -21.78 1.04 7.28
C GLY A 118 -21.36 1.55 8.68
N LYS A 119 -20.29 2.34 8.74
CA LYS A 119 -19.72 2.83 10.00
C LYS A 119 -20.29 4.16 10.43
N THR A 120 -20.28 4.43 11.74
CA THR A 120 -20.52 5.78 12.27
C THR A 120 -19.37 6.72 11.90
N GLU A 121 -19.59 8.02 11.95
CA GLU A 121 -18.56 9.03 11.68
C GLU A 121 -17.34 8.85 12.59
N GLN A 122 -17.57 8.60 13.86
CA GLN A 122 -16.49 8.43 14.84
C GLN A 122 -15.64 7.19 14.52
N GLU A 123 -16.28 6.07 14.20
CA GLU A 123 -15.58 4.85 13.76
C GLU A 123 -14.81 5.07 12.45
N ALA A 124 -15.38 5.80 11.51
CA ALA A 124 -14.73 6.13 10.25
C ALA A 124 -13.48 6.98 10.45
N LEU A 125 -13.54 7.99 11.32
CA LEU A 125 -12.41 8.85 11.68
C LEU A 125 -11.27 8.06 12.35
N VAL A 126 -11.62 7.15 13.27
CA VAL A 126 -10.63 6.28 13.94
C VAL A 126 -10.01 5.34 12.93
N LEU A 127 -10.80 4.64 12.12
CA LEU A 127 -10.31 3.72 11.09
C LEU A 127 -9.38 4.41 10.09
N MET A 128 -9.74 5.61 9.64
CA MET A 128 -8.93 6.41 8.72
C MET A 128 -7.57 6.76 9.33
N LYS A 129 -7.57 7.28 10.57
CA LYS A 129 -6.34 7.65 11.29
C LYS A 129 -5.41 6.46 11.50
N ASP A 130 -5.98 5.32 11.90
CA ASP A 130 -5.21 4.11 12.14
C ASP A 130 -4.64 3.54 10.85
N THR A 131 -5.41 3.54 9.76
CA THR A 131 -4.96 3.08 8.46
C THR A 131 -3.83 3.96 7.91
N ASP A 132 -3.99 5.29 7.94
CA ASP A 132 -2.97 6.22 7.45
C ASP A 132 -1.67 6.13 8.31
N LYS A 133 -1.80 5.93 9.64
CA LYS A 133 -0.65 5.69 10.54
C LYS A 133 0.09 4.41 10.18
N LYS A 134 -0.64 3.32 9.94
CA LYS A 134 -0.06 2.02 9.56
C LYS A 134 0.69 2.11 8.23
N ARG A 135 0.09 2.74 7.23
CA ARG A 135 0.74 3.01 5.93
C ARG A 135 2.03 3.79 6.09
N ALA A 136 1.99 4.87 6.88
CA ALA A 136 3.17 5.70 7.11
C ALA A 136 4.31 4.92 7.81
N VAL A 137 3.99 4.09 8.80
CA VAL A 137 4.97 3.25 9.50
C VAL A 137 5.57 2.19 8.57
N ASN A 138 4.73 1.48 7.83
CA ASN A 138 5.18 0.46 6.88
C ASN A 138 6.04 1.07 5.77
N TYR A 139 5.62 2.20 5.22
CA TYR A 139 6.37 2.89 4.17
C TYR A 139 7.74 3.36 4.67
N ALA A 140 7.80 3.95 5.86
CA ALA A 140 9.08 4.36 6.46
C ALA A 140 10.00 3.17 6.74
N TYR A 141 9.44 2.03 7.18
CA TYR A 141 10.21 0.80 7.41
C TYR A 141 10.82 0.25 6.11
N CYS A 142 10.01 0.18 5.05
CA CYS A 142 10.43 -0.41 3.76
C CYS A 142 11.33 0.51 2.92
N THR A 143 11.28 1.83 3.13
CA THR A 143 11.85 2.81 2.19
C THR A 143 12.79 3.83 2.82
N ASP A 144 12.85 3.91 4.15
CA ASP A 144 13.49 4.99 4.91
C ASP A 144 12.97 6.40 4.52
N GLN A 145 11.79 6.48 3.92
CA GLN A 145 11.18 7.72 3.47
C GLN A 145 9.88 8.00 4.22
N LYS A 146 9.45 9.25 4.21
CA LYS A 146 8.17 9.67 4.77
C LYS A 146 7.06 9.49 3.73
N TRP A 147 6.01 8.74 4.11
CA TRP A 147 4.84 8.53 3.26
C TRP A 147 4.11 9.83 2.92
N GLY A 148 3.62 9.96 1.69
CA GLY A 148 2.82 11.09 1.24
C GLY A 148 3.58 12.40 1.02
N VAL A 149 4.90 12.36 0.96
CA VAL A 149 5.72 13.53 0.59
C VAL A 149 5.73 13.68 -0.93
N SER A 150 5.19 14.78 -1.43
CA SER A 150 4.94 15.02 -2.86
C SER A 150 6.15 14.80 -3.77
N LYS A 151 7.36 15.13 -3.30
CA LYS A 151 8.59 14.94 -4.09
C LYS A 151 8.90 13.48 -4.44
N ASN A 152 8.26 12.51 -3.79
CA ASN A 152 8.46 11.09 -4.05
C ASN A 152 7.57 10.57 -5.18
N TYR A 153 6.67 11.40 -5.70
CA TYR A 153 5.68 11.01 -6.71
C TYR A 153 5.76 11.94 -7.91
N ALA A 154 5.54 11.38 -9.10
CA ALA A 154 5.49 12.16 -10.33
C ALA A 154 4.20 13.00 -10.42
N LEU A 155 3.11 12.51 -9.81
CA LEU A 155 1.82 13.18 -9.80
C LEU A 155 1.17 13.04 -8.41
N CYS A 156 0.68 14.15 -7.87
CA CYS A 156 -0.12 14.18 -6.64
C CYS A 156 -1.47 14.83 -6.92
N MET A 157 -2.56 14.12 -6.63
CA MET A 157 -3.92 14.61 -6.92
C MET A 157 -4.76 14.66 -5.65
N ASN A 158 -5.52 15.77 -5.51
CA ASN A 158 -6.54 15.89 -4.46
C ASN A 158 -7.90 15.47 -5.04
N SER A 159 -8.32 14.25 -4.75
CA SER A 159 -9.60 13.70 -5.25
C SER A 159 -10.84 14.39 -4.71
N SER A 160 -10.73 15.13 -3.60
CA SER A 160 -11.82 15.93 -3.07
C SER A 160 -12.06 17.23 -3.84
N ILE A 161 -11.02 17.76 -4.49
CA ILE A 161 -11.13 18.97 -5.33
C ILE A 161 -11.47 18.59 -6.76
N LEU A 162 -10.76 17.60 -7.31
CA LEU A 162 -10.89 17.21 -8.71
C LEU A 162 -12.10 16.31 -8.98
N GLY A 163 -12.54 15.55 -7.99
CA GLY A 163 -13.48 14.45 -8.19
C GLY A 163 -12.80 13.19 -8.72
N TYR A 164 -13.46 12.05 -8.56
CA TYR A 164 -12.89 10.75 -8.96
C TYR A 164 -12.81 10.61 -10.49
N GLU A 165 -13.81 11.08 -11.22
CA GLU A 165 -13.84 11.00 -12.68
C GLU A 165 -12.66 11.74 -13.30
N THR A 166 -12.44 12.99 -12.88
CA THR A 166 -11.30 13.79 -13.36
C THR A 166 -9.96 13.16 -13.00
N CYS A 167 -9.83 12.58 -11.79
CA CYS A 167 -8.61 11.87 -11.40
C CYS A 167 -8.33 10.61 -12.24
N ILE A 168 -9.35 10.05 -12.90
CA ILE A 168 -9.19 8.90 -13.80
C ILE A 168 -8.85 9.38 -15.24
N GLU A 169 -9.21 10.60 -15.58
CA GLU A 169 -8.98 11.19 -16.90
C GLU A 169 -7.59 11.81 -17.06
N ILE A 170 -7.03 12.32 -15.97
CA ILE A 170 -5.65 12.81 -15.90
C ILE A 170 -4.66 11.67 -15.99
#